data_4b0344ec660cb4d66e9a97f7e5a2fc55
#
_entry.id   4b0344ec660cb4d66e9a97f7e5a2fc55
#
_cell.length_a   1.000
_cell.length_b   1.000
_cell.length_c   1.000
_cell.angle_alpha   90.00
_cell.angle_beta   90.00
_cell.angle_gamma   90.00
#
_symmetry.space_group_name_H-M   'P 1'
#
loop_
_entity.id
_entity.type
_entity.pdbx_description
1 polymer ?
#
loop_
_entity_poly.entity_id
_entity_poly.type
_entity_poly.pdbx_seq_one_letter_code
_entity_poly.pdbx_strand_id
1 'polypeptide(L)'
;MGKVSIKENKNIYQETREELGLSREKAAETIAEIDNGRYSFLDKYRLVKIEDESVKIQPEDIVALSKAYNRPELRNYYCCHQCDIGKIDAPEVSDANNVHKTLVEMAVSLESVNSKKLRLMEILSDGKVDDAEISDLNKILEELEKISMTIEAIQLWCEKMKLLGDK
;
A
#
# COMPACT_ATOMS: atom_id res chain seq x y z
N MET A 1 13.61 -5.20 -24.84
CA MET A 1 12.37 -5.83 -24.31
C MET A 1 12.76 -7.09 -23.53
N GLY A 2 12.47 -7.12 -22.22
CA GLY A 2 12.70 -8.31 -21.40
C GLY A 2 11.78 -9.44 -21.84
N LYS A 3 12.26 -10.69 -21.83
CA LYS A 3 11.39 -11.86 -22.07
C LYS A 3 10.42 -11.99 -20.93
N VAL A 4 9.12 -11.99 -21.21
CA VAL A 4 8.07 -12.29 -20.24
C VAL A 4 8.20 -13.74 -19.80
N SER A 5 8.24 -14.00 -18.49
CA SER A 5 8.30 -15.36 -17.95
C SER A 5 6.99 -16.08 -18.21
N ILE A 6 7.07 -17.39 -18.52
CA ILE A 6 5.92 -18.28 -18.74
C ILE A 6 5.37 -18.84 -17.40
N LYS A 7 5.92 -18.43 -16.25
CA LYS A 7 5.50 -18.88 -14.92
C LYS A 7 4.03 -18.49 -14.69
N GLU A 8 3.16 -19.45 -14.39
CA GLU A 8 1.72 -19.23 -14.18
C GLU A 8 1.41 -18.47 -12.89
N ASN A 9 2.24 -18.61 -11.84
CA ASN A 9 2.09 -17.92 -10.56
C ASN A 9 3.25 -16.95 -10.37
N LYS A 10 3.11 -15.74 -10.85
CA LYS A 10 4.05 -14.63 -10.60
C LYS A 10 3.63 -13.92 -9.33
N ASN A 11 4.62 -13.46 -8.54
CA ASN A 11 4.31 -12.56 -7.44
C ASN A 11 4.19 -11.12 -7.95
N ILE A 12 3.59 -10.25 -7.16
CA ILE A 12 3.32 -8.85 -7.53
C ILE A 12 4.57 -8.07 -7.97
N TYR A 13 5.73 -8.40 -7.42
CA TYR A 13 6.99 -7.71 -7.74
C TYR A 13 7.47 -8.06 -9.14
N GLN A 14 7.36 -9.33 -9.51
CA GLN A 14 7.64 -9.79 -10.87
C GLN A 14 6.63 -9.23 -11.87
N GLU A 15 5.35 -9.28 -11.55
CA GLU A 15 4.27 -8.74 -12.41
C GLU A 15 4.51 -7.27 -12.67
N THR A 16 4.72 -6.46 -11.62
CA THR A 16 4.98 -5.02 -11.73
C THR A 16 6.21 -4.73 -12.60
N ARG A 17 7.32 -5.47 -12.42
CA ARG A 17 8.52 -5.30 -13.25
C ARG A 17 8.24 -5.61 -14.72
N GLU A 18 7.50 -6.70 -14.99
CA GLU A 18 7.18 -7.11 -16.36
C GLU A 18 6.18 -6.17 -17.03
N GLU A 19 5.21 -5.63 -16.32
CA GLU A 19 4.30 -4.58 -16.80
C GLU A 19 5.07 -3.33 -17.27
N LEU A 20 6.16 -3.00 -16.57
CA LEU A 20 7.05 -1.90 -16.95
C LEU A 20 8.01 -2.27 -18.10
N GLY A 21 7.96 -3.49 -18.59
CA GLY A 21 8.86 -3.99 -19.65
C GLY A 21 10.32 -4.10 -19.24
N LEU A 22 10.62 -4.13 -17.94
CA LEU A 22 11.97 -4.16 -17.41
C LEU A 22 12.51 -5.61 -17.35
N SER A 23 13.74 -5.83 -17.84
CA SER A 23 14.49 -7.03 -17.47
C SER A 23 14.98 -6.93 -16.02
N ARG A 24 15.35 -8.06 -15.40
CA ARG A 24 15.91 -8.06 -14.04
C ARG A 24 17.22 -7.28 -13.95
N GLU A 25 18.04 -7.33 -15.03
CA GLU A 25 19.27 -6.55 -15.15
C GLU A 25 18.95 -5.05 -15.12
N LYS A 26 18.00 -4.62 -15.98
CA LYS A 26 17.65 -3.20 -16.08
C LYS A 26 16.98 -2.68 -14.79
N ALA A 27 16.18 -3.51 -14.15
CA ALA A 27 15.61 -3.18 -12.85
C ALA A 27 16.69 -2.98 -11.78
N ALA A 28 17.68 -3.88 -11.70
CA ALA A 28 18.81 -3.76 -10.78
C ALA A 28 19.66 -2.50 -11.04
N GLU A 29 19.91 -2.16 -12.30
CA GLU A 29 20.59 -0.92 -12.68
C GLU A 29 19.82 0.31 -12.20
N THR A 30 18.50 0.37 -12.48
CA THR A 30 17.64 1.46 -12.03
C THR A 30 17.63 1.60 -10.50
N ILE A 31 17.58 0.49 -9.77
CA ILE A 31 17.62 0.47 -8.31
C ILE A 31 18.96 0.99 -7.79
N ALA A 32 20.06 0.61 -8.43
CA ALA A 32 21.39 1.04 -8.03
C ALA A 32 21.63 2.55 -8.21
N GLU A 33 20.89 3.20 -9.12
CA GLU A 33 20.97 4.64 -9.35
C GLU A 33 20.17 5.47 -8.33
N ILE A 34 19.24 4.85 -7.60
CA ILE A 34 18.39 5.55 -6.65
C ILE A 34 19.17 5.92 -5.38
N ASP A 35 18.89 7.13 -4.86
CA ASP A 35 19.43 7.63 -3.59
C ASP A 35 20.96 7.45 -3.50
N ASN A 36 21.68 7.77 -4.59
CA ASN A 36 23.14 7.68 -4.67
C ASN A 36 23.70 6.28 -4.38
N GLY A 37 23.03 5.25 -4.84
CA GLY A 37 23.47 3.86 -4.68
C GLY A 37 23.11 3.20 -3.34
N ARG A 38 22.28 3.85 -2.54
CA ARG A 38 21.83 3.32 -1.24
C ARG A 38 21.24 1.90 -1.32
N TYR A 39 20.61 1.57 -2.43
CA TYR A 39 19.92 0.30 -2.63
C TYR A 39 20.66 -0.68 -3.54
N SER A 40 21.97 -0.47 -3.77
CA SER A 40 22.81 -1.33 -4.62
C SER A 40 22.92 -2.79 -4.14
N PHE A 41 22.53 -3.07 -2.88
CA PHE A 41 22.41 -4.43 -2.34
C PHE A 41 21.30 -5.24 -3.00
N LEU A 42 20.29 -4.56 -3.61
CA LEU A 42 19.20 -5.20 -4.33
C LEU A 42 19.60 -5.42 -5.79
N ASP A 43 20.53 -6.34 -5.98
CA ASP A 43 21.05 -6.71 -7.28
C ASP A 43 20.14 -7.68 -8.05
N LYS A 44 20.51 -8.03 -9.26
CA LYS A 44 19.79 -9.00 -10.10
C LYS A 44 19.54 -10.33 -9.39
N TYR A 45 20.54 -10.85 -8.65
CA TYR A 45 20.41 -12.16 -7.99
C TYR A 45 19.43 -12.11 -6.83
N ARG A 46 19.41 -11.01 -6.08
CA ARG A 46 18.42 -10.80 -5.03
C ARG A 46 17.02 -10.63 -5.60
N LEU A 47 16.88 -9.90 -6.74
CA LEU A 47 15.59 -9.79 -7.45
C LEU A 47 15.05 -11.16 -7.87
N VAL A 48 15.90 -12.02 -8.45
CA VAL A 48 15.50 -13.40 -8.80
C VAL A 48 14.95 -14.13 -7.58
N LYS A 49 15.66 -14.06 -6.44
CA LYS A 49 15.25 -14.76 -5.21
C LYS A 49 13.94 -14.23 -4.64
N ILE A 50 13.69 -12.92 -4.74
CA ILE A 50 12.43 -12.29 -4.32
C ILE A 50 11.29 -12.73 -5.24
N GLU A 51 11.48 -12.68 -6.56
CA GLU A 51 10.48 -13.06 -7.55
C GLU A 51 10.18 -14.58 -7.53
N ASP A 52 11.14 -15.40 -7.17
CA ASP A 52 10.99 -16.85 -7.00
C ASP A 52 10.54 -17.24 -5.58
N GLU A 53 10.32 -16.25 -4.70
CA GLU A 53 9.91 -16.44 -3.30
C GLU A 53 10.86 -17.34 -2.48
N SER A 54 12.12 -17.46 -2.95
CA SER A 54 13.14 -18.27 -2.27
C SER A 54 13.79 -17.56 -1.08
N VAL A 55 13.51 -16.27 -0.90
CA VAL A 55 13.90 -15.47 0.27
C VAL A 55 12.73 -14.60 0.73
N LYS A 56 12.65 -14.35 2.04
CA LYS A 56 11.69 -13.38 2.57
C LYS A 56 12.15 -11.97 2.17
N ILE A 57 11.28 -11.22 1.52
CA ILE A 57 11.51 -9.83 1.16
C ILE A 57 11.60 -8.98 2.42
N GLN A 58 12.47 -7.98 2.43
CA GLN A 58 12.68 -7.08 3.56
C GLN A 58 12.07 -5.69 3.28
N PRO A 59 11.72 -4.91 4.32
CA PRO A 59 11.18 -3.57 4.15
C PRO A 59 12.04 -2.67 3.25
N GLU A 60 13.36 -2.78 3.34
CA GLU A 60 14.30 -2.01 2.53
C GLU A 60 14.20 -2.38 1.04
N ASP A 61 13.99 -3.66 0.72
CA ASP A 61 13.77 -4.13 -0.65
C ASP A 61 12.52 -3.47 -1.24
N ILE A 62 11.44 -3.40 -0.44
CA ILE A 62 10.17 -2.81 -0.85
C ILE A 62 10.31 -1.31 -1.11
N VAL A 63 11.00 -0.58 -0.24
CA VAL A 63 11.25 0.85 -0.45
C VAL A 63 12.02 1.07 -1.75
N ALA A 64 13.05 0.26 -2.02
CA ALA A 64 13.82 0.33 -3.26
C ALA A 64 12.96 0.03 -4.49
N LEU A 65 12.18 -1.06 -4.48
CA LEU A 65 11.30 -1.46 -5.57
C LEU A 65 10.20 -0.42 -5.83
N SER A 66 9.55 0.09 -4.78
CA SER A 66 8.49 1.08 -4.93
C SER A 66 8.99 2.38 -5.60
N LYS A 67 10.20 2.82 -5.28
CA LYS A 67 10.86 3.97 -5.91
C LYS A 67 11.29 3.66 -7.35
N ALA A 68 12.00 2.53 -7.57
CA ALA A 68 12.51 2.16 -8.88
C ALA A 68 11.41 1.96 -9.91
N TYR A 69 10.31 1.38 -9.50
CA TYR A 69 9.17 1.07 -10.36
C TYR A 69 8.16 2.21 -10.43
N ASN A 70 8.32 3.24 -9.61
CA ASN A 70 7.34 4.31 -9.46
C ASN A 70 5.95 3.74 -9.11
N ARG A 71 5.94 2.81 -8.13
CA ARG A 71 4.77 2.07 -7.67
C ARG A 71 4.68 2.12 -6.14
N PRO A 72 4.24 3.27 -5.58
CA PRO A 72 4.13 3.44 -4.13
C PRO A 72 3.18 2.42 -3.50
N GLU A 73 2.21 1.91 -4.25
CA GLU A 73 1.27 0.86 -3.84
C GLU A 73 1.93 -0.45 -3.40
N LEU A 74 3.15 -0.75 -3.85
CA LEU A 74 3.90 -1.93 -3.40
C LEU A 74 4.20 -1.92 -1.90
N ARG A 75 4.34 -0.73 -1.30
CA ARG A 75 4.56 -0.59 0.15
C ARG A 75 3.31 -0.96 0.93
N ASN A 76 2.14 -0.46 0.50
CA ASN A 76 0.87 -0.82 1.12
C ASN A 76 0.62 -2.32 0.99
N TYR A 77 0.81 -2.90 -0.20
CA TYR A 77 0.70 -4.35 -0.40
C TYR A 77 1.58 -5.15 0.56
N TYR A 78 2.86 -4.77 0.71
CA TYR A 78 3.77 -5.45 1.65
C TYR A 78 3.27 -5.35 3.08
N CYS A 79 2.85 -4.18 3.53
CA CYS A 79 2.32 -3.98 4.87
C CYS A 79 1.11 -4.89 5.13
N CYS A 80 0.13 -4.89 4.23
CA CYS A 80 -1.12 -5.63 4.42
C CYS A 80 -0.96 -7.15 4.29
N HIS A 81 0.01 -7.65 3.48
CA HIS A 81 0.08 -9.08 3.14
C HIS A 81 1.31 -9.81 3.69
N GLN A 82 2.41 -9.09 3.97
CA GLN A 82 3.70 -9.73 4.27
C GLN A 82 4.35 -9.27 5.57
N CYS A 83 3.95 -8.10 6.11
CA CYS A 83 4.41 -7.59 7.38
C CYS A 83 3.43 -7.99 8.49
N ASP A 84 3.91 -8.70 9.53
CA ASP A 84 3.02 -9.19 10.58
C ASP A 84 2.36 -8.06 11.40
N ILE A 85 3.04 -6.92 11.58
CA ILE A 85 2.46 -5.71 12.19
C ILE A 85 1.47 -5.06 11.21
N GLY A 86 1.87 -4.89 9.96
CA GLY A 86 1.03 -4.23 8.96
C GLY A 86 -0.26 -4.98 8.66
N LYS A 87 -0.28 -6.32 8.74
CA LYS A 87 -1.52 -7.12 8.64
C LYS A 87 -2.56 -6.78 9.71
N ILE A 88 -2.14 -6.20 10.83
CA ILE A 88 -3.01 -5.78 11.92
C ILE A 88 -3.42 -4.32 11.74
N ASP A 89 -2.47 -3.46 11.39
CA ASP A 89 -2.61 -2.01 11.55
C ASP A 89 -2.74 -1.25 10.21
N ALA A 90 -2.28 -1.85 9.09
CA ALA A 90 -2.29 -1.13 7.81
C ALA A 90 -3.62 -1.30 7.07
N PRO A 91 -4.27 -0.21 6.66
CA PRO A 91 -5.47 -0.30 5.83
C PRO A 91 -5.12 -0.78 4.43
N GLU A 92 -5.84 -1.79 3.93
CA GLU A 92 -5.63 -2.31 2.58
C GLU A 92 -6.28 -1.39 1.54
N VAL A 93 -5.46 -0.91 0.59
CA VAL A 93 -5.93 -0.05 -0.50
C VAL A 93 -6.18 -0.90 -1.74
N SER A 94 -7.45 -1.15 -2.05
CA SER A 94 -7.84 -2.00 -3.18
C SER A 94 -7.83 -1.31 -4.55
N ASP A 95 -7.91 0.02 -4.62
CA ASP A 95 -8.07 0.75 -5.89
C ASP A 95 -7.48 2.17 -5.87
N ALA A 96 -6.15 2.26 -5.69
CA ALA A 96 -5.45 3.55 -5.73
C ALA A 96 -5.50 4.27 -7.11
N ASN A 97 -6.03 3.62 -8.16
CA ASN A 97 -6.07 4.19 -9.50
C ASN A 97 -7.37 4.96 -9.79
N ASN A 98 -8.44 4.74 -9.03
CA ASN A 98 -9.73 5.40 -9.23
C ASN A 98 -10.00 6.47 -8.18
N VAL A 99 -9.24 7.57 -8.23
CA VAL A 99 -9.34 8.67 -7.26
C VAL A 99 -10.74 9.28 -7.16
N HIS A 100 -11.51 9.32 -8.25
CA HIS A 100 -12.88 9.86 -8.21
C HIS A 100 -13.80 9.00 -7.35
N LYS A 101 -13.75 7.66 -7.51
CA LYS A 101 -14.49 6.72 -6.68
C LYS A 101 -14.08 6.85 -5.21
N THR A 102 -12.78 6.88 -4.95
CA THR A 102 -12.20 7.04 -3.61
C THR A 102 -12.65 8.32 -2.93
N LEU A 103 -12.70 9.46 -3.66
CA LEU A 103 -13.19 10.73 -3.12
C LEU A 103 -14.68 10.68 -2.76
N VAL A 104 -15.51 10.02 -3.57
CA VAL A 104 -16.94 9.85 -3.26
C VAL A 104 -17.10 8.96 -2.02
N GLU A 105 -16.40 7.85 -1.94
CA GLU A 105 -16.42 6.94 -0.77
C GLU A 105 -15.98 7.67 0.50
N MET A 106 -14.91 8.46 0.43
CA MET A 106 -14.45 9.29 1.54
C MET A 106 -15.51 10.29 1.98
N ALA A 107 -16.16 11.00 1.05
CA ALA A 107 -17.20 11.97 1.37
C ALA A 107 -18.39 11.32 2.08
N VAL A 108 -18.82 10.15 1.61
CA VAL A 108 -19.90 9.37 2.24
C VAL A 108 -19.51 8.90 3.64
N SER A 109 -18.31 8.38 3.82
CA SER A 109 -17.84 7.91 5.13
C SER A 109 -17.67 9.06 6.13
N LEU A 110 -17.15 10.21 5.70
CA LEU A 110 -17.05 11.42 6.53
C LEU A 110 -18.42 11.91 7.00
N GLU A 111 -19.43 11.93 6.13
CA GLU A 111 -20.80 12.31 6.50
C GLU A 111 -21.41 11.29 7.49
N SER A 112 -21.16 9.99 7.27
CA SER A 112 -21.59 8.93 8.20
C SER A 112 -20.99 9.12 9.60
N VAL A 113 -19.68 9.39 9.71
CA VAL A 113 -19.03 9.64 11.00
C VAL A 113 -19.51 10.94 11.62
N ASN A 114 -19.71 12.01 10.83
CA ASN A 114 -20.19 13.28 11.32
C ASN A 114 -21.60 13.14 11.95
N SER A 115 -22.48 12.34 11.34
CA SER A 115 -23.81 12.05 11.89
C SER A 115 -23.78 11.29 13.23
N LYS A 116 -22.72 10.49 13.46
CA LYS A 116 -22.53 9.68 14.67
C LYS A 116 -21.61 10.35 15.72
N LYS A 117 -21.11 11.54 15.43
CA LYS A 117 -20.13 12.26 16.29
C LYS A 117 -20.59 12.40 17.74
N LEU A 118 -21.86 12.79 17.96
CA LEU A 118 -22.38 12.97 19.32
C LEU A 118 -22.43 11.63 20.05
N ARG A 119 -22.84 10.56 19.37
CA ARG A 119 -22.86 9.22 19.95
C ARG A 119 -21.48 8.73 20.35
N LEU A 120 -20.48 8.96 19.49
CA LEU A 120 -19.08 8.65 19.82
C LEU A 120 -18.59 9.42 21.05
N MET A 121 -18.94 10.70 21.14
CA MET A 121 -18.58 11.54 22.31
C MET A 121 -19.26 11.04 23.59
N GLU A 122 -20.50 10.59 23.52
CA GLU A 122 -21.22 9.99 24.66
C GLU A 122 -20.51 8.73 25.14
N ILE A 123 -20.25 7.76 24.23
CA ILE A 123 -19.58 6.48 24.53
C ILE A 123 -18.22 6.71 25.19
N LEU A 124 -17.45 7.70 24.72
CA LEU A 124 -16.08 7.95 25.22
C LEU A 124 -16.03 8.91 26.42
N SER A 125 -17.17 9.44 26.88
CA SER A 125 -17.23 10.52 27.86
C SER A 125 -16.71 10.12 29.26
N ASP A 126 -16.96 8.89 29.68
CA ASP A 126 -16.56 8.38 31.00
C ASP A 126 -15.30 7.49 30.95
N GLY A 127 -14.74 7.26 29.74
CA GLY A 127 -13.56 6.43 29.54
C GLY A 127 -13.79 4.92 29.71
N LYS A 128 -15.05 4.49 29.69
CA LYS A 128 -15.44 3.07 29.73
C LYS A 128 -16.43 2.81 28.60
N VAL A 129 -16.47 1.59 28.13
CA VAL A 129 -17.42 1.14 27.10
C VAL A 129 -18.22 0.00 27.71
N ASP A 130 -19.51 0.16 27.84
CA ASP A 130 -20.40 -0.89 28.33
C ASP A 130 -20.90 -1.80 27.19
N ASP A 131 -21.55 -2.94 27.57
CA ASP A 131 -22.01 -3.93 26.59
C ASP A 131 -23.06 -3.36 25.62
N ALA A 132 -23.86 -2.38 26.05
CA ALA A 132 -24.87 -1.73 25.21
C ALA A 132 -24.25 -0.80 24.16
N GLU A 133 -23.06 -0.25 24.45
CA GLU A 133 -22.33 0.69 23.60
C GLU A 133 -21.43 0.01 22.56
N ILE A 134 -21.00 -1.23 22.83
CA ILE A 134 -20.08 -1.99 21.95
C ILE A 134 -20.59 -2.04 20.51
N SER A 135 -21.90 -2.30 20.31
CA SER A 135 -22.48 -2.39 18.96
C SER A 135 -22.39 -1.08 18.19
N ASP A 136 -22.64 0.04 18.84
CA ASP A 136 -22.58 1.37 18.21
C ASP A 136 -21.14 1.79 17.96
N LEU A 137 -20.25 1.53 18.92
CA LEU A 137 -18.82 1.78 18.78
C LEU A 137 -18.23 1.01 17.60
N ASN A 138 -18.52 -0.28 17.46
CA ASN A 138 -18.02 -1.08 16.34
C ASN A 138 -18.47 -0.53 14.98
N LYS A 139 -19.71 -0.09 14.83
CA LYS A 139 -20.18 0.55 13.59
C LYS A 139 -19.45 1.86 13.28
N ILE A 140 -19.11 2.63 14.31
CA ILE A 140 -18.32 3.86 14.13
C ILE A 140 -16.88 3.53 13.74
N LEU A 141 -16.28 2.51 14.37
CA LEU A 141 -14.92 2.06 14.05
C LEU A 141 -14.81 1.55 12.61
N GLU A 142 -15.81 0.79 12.11
CA GLU A 142 -15.87 0.36 10.72
C GLU A 142 -15.88 1.54 9.73
N GLU A 143 -16.60 2.63 10.04
CA GLU A 143 -16.60 3.83 9.20
C GLU A 143 -15.26 4.59 9.28
N LEU A 144 -14.63 4.65 10.45
CA LEU A 144 -13.30 5.24 10.60
C LEU A 144 -12.24 4.45 9.84
N GLU A 145 -12.33 3.13 9.80
CA GLU A 145 -11.47 2.27 9.00
C GLU A 145 -11.61 2.57 7.51
N LYS A 146 -12.83 2.71 6.99
CA LYS A 146 -13.08 3.11 5.60
C LYS A 146 -12.45 4.48 5.28
N ILE A 147 -12.55 5.44 6.19
CA ILE A 147 -11.90 6.75 6.02
C ILE A 147 -10.37 6.58 5.96
N SER A 148 -9.80 5.77 6.84
CA SER A 148 -8.36 5.49 6.84
C SER A 148 -7.90 4.90 5.51
N MET A 149 -8.63 3.91 4.97
CA MET A 149 -8.35 3.31 3.65
C MET A 149 -8.42 4.35 2.52
N THR A 150 -9.42 5.22 2.53
CA THR A 150 -9.58 6.24 1.48
C THR A 150 -8.51 7.33 1.57
N ILE A 151 -8.08 7.71 2.78
CA ILE A 151 -6.96 8.65 2.98
C ILE A 151 -5.67 8.06 2.42
N GLU A 152 -5.35 6.81 2.76
CA GLU A 152 -4.16 6.13 2.25
C GLU A 152 -4.19 6.02 0.72
N ALA A 153 -5.34 5.68 0.12
CA ALA A 153 -5.50 5.62 -1.33
C ALA A 153 -5.22 6.97 -2.02
N ILE A 154 -5.74 8.06 -1.44
CA ILE A 154 -5.49 9.42 -1.95
C ILE A 154 -4.01 9.80 -1.81
N GLN A 155 -3.37 9.47 -0.69
CA GLN A 155 -1.96 9.74 -0.47
C GLN A 155 -1.08 9.00 -1.48
N LEU A 156 -1.34 7.71 -1.71
CA LEU A 156 -0.63 6.90 -2.71
C LEU A 156 -0.83 7.46 -4.12
N TRP A 157 -2.05 7.87 -4.46
CA TRP A 157 -2.34 8.50 -5.75
C TRP A 157 -1.58 9.83 -5.91
N CYS A 158 -1.59 10.69 -4.89
CA CYS A 158 -0.86 11.96 -4.91
C CYS A 158 0.66 11.76 -5.05
N GLU A 159 1.22 10.77 -4.35
CA GLU A 159 2.65 10.43 -4.48
C GLU A 159 2.97 9.98 -5.90
N LYS A 160 2.16 9.09 -6.47
CA LYS A 160 2.31 8.62 -7.85
C LYS A 160 2.25 9.77 -8.86
N MET A 161 1.33 10.73 -8.67
CA MET A 161 1.23 11.91 -9.54
C MET A 161 2.44 12.84 -9.43
N LYS A 162 2.99 13.08 -8.24
CA LYS A 162 4.23 13.85 -8.05
C LYS A 162 5.40 13.20 -8.79
N LEU A 163 5.58 11.89 -8.64
CA LEU A 163 6.64 11.14 -9.30
C LEU A 163 6.50 11.12 -10.85
N LEU A 164 5.29 11.33 -11.38
CA LEU A 164 5.07 11.48 -12.83
C LEU A 164 5.28 12.92 -13.32
N GLY A 165 5.10 13.92 -12.45
CA GLY A 165 5.25 15.34 -12.78
C GLY A 165 6.69 15.85 -12.78
N ASP A 166 7.60 15.14 -12.11
CA ASP A 166 9.04 15.48 -12.03
C ASP A 166 9.86 14.91 -13.22
N LYS A 167 9.19 14.41 -14.27
CA LYS A 167 9.80 13.94 -15.53
C LYS A 167 9.50 14.94 -16.65
#